data_a32dad94b9882f41534b82d3ec10eba5
#
_entry.id   a32dad94b9882f41534b82d3ec10eba5
#
_cell.length_a   1.000
_cell.length_b   1.000
_cell.length_c   1.000
_cell.angle_alpha   90.00
_cell.angle_beta   90.00
_cell.angle_gamma   90.00
#
_symmetry.space_group_name_H-M   'P 1'
#
loop_
_entity.id
_entity.type
_entity.pdbx_description
1 polymer ?
#
loop_
_entity_poly.entity_id
_entity_poly.type
_entity_poly.pdbx_seq_one_letter_code
_entity_poly.pdbx_strand_id
1 'polypeptide(L)'
;SDTGGSVRVPAAWNDLVGLKTTSGRLPLTGVVPLCARFDTIGPLTRSVEDAALLLATMDRRPPMDLRGADSVAGMRFAVLETVAFDDLRDAPAAGFDAALARLDRAGAQITRIKVDAVRDAMPLAKIVFAAEAYGTWGAVIEAAPEKMHPEVRERFRGGAATSAAEFVAAWQTLDRLRAQWAEAVAGYDAVLIPSAPNLPPERARLERDSAFFVAENLLTLRNTRIGNLLGLCALSLPTG
;
A
#
# COMPACT_ATOMS: atom_id res chain seq x y z
N SER A 1 10.06 3.93 3.88
CA SER A 1 9.38 2.64 4.15
C SER A 1 7.91 2.73 3.80
N ASP A 2 7.25 1.59 3.58
CA ASP A 2 5.87 1.59 3.06
C ASP A 2 4.85 0.84 3.93
N THR A 3 5.15 0.36 5.10
CA THR A 3 4.22 -0.41 5.93
C THR A 3 2.85 0.27 6.08
N GLY A 4 1.93 -0.06 5.20
CA GLY A 4 0.59 0.51 5.05
C GLY A 4 0.44 1.55 3.93
N GLY A 5 1.53 2.11 3.35
CA GLY A 5 1.43 3.05 2.23
C GLY A 5 2.38 4.25 2.25
N SER A 6 3.37 4.29 3.16
CA SER A 6 4.19 5.50 3.39
C SER A 6 5.18 5.86 2.26
N VAL A 7 5.23 5.11 1.17
CA VAL A 7 5.84 5.50 -0.11
C VAL A 7 4.75 5.92 -1.10
N ARG A 8 3.71 5.14 -1.23
CA ARG A 8 2.70 5.32 -2.28
C ARG A 8 1.72 6.46 -2.01
N VAL A 9 1.30 6.66 -0.76
CA VAL A 9 0.41 7.78 -0.38
C VAL A 9 1.10 9.13 -0.58
N PRO A 10 2.30 9.39 0.00
CA PRO A 10 2.96 10.67 -0.24
C PRO A 10 3.34 10.88 -1.71
N ALA A 11 3.62 9.83 -2.48
CA ALA A 11 3.81 9.95 -3.92
C ALA A 11 2.53 10.44 -4.61
N ALA A 12 1.38 9.82 -4.34
CA ALA A 12 0.10 10.21 -4.92
C ALA A 12 -0.32 11.65 -4.56
N TRP A 13 0.03 12.10 -3.36
CA TRP A 13 -0.34 13.44 -2.88
C TRP A 13 0.63 14.56 -3.30
N ASN A 14 1.80 14.22 -3.86
CA ASN A 14 2.84 15.19 -4.24
C ASN A 14 3.27 15.08 -5.71
N ASP A 15 2.46 14.42 -6.54
CA ASP A 15 2.74 14.25 -7.97
C ASP A 15 4.10 13.57 -8.22
N LEU A 16 4.38 12.50 -7.46
CA LEU A 16 5.63 11.75 -7.52
C LEU A 16 5.39 10.30 -7.96
N VAL A 17 6.45 9.68 -8.43
CA VAL A 17 6.54 8.23 -8.63
C VAL A 17 6.95 7.58 -7.32
N GLY A 18 6.13 6.69 -6.79
CA GLY A 18 6.40 5.98 -5.54
C GLY A 18 6.40 4.47 -5.72
N LEU A 19 7.57 3.85 -5.64
CA LEU A 19 7.74 2.41 -5.81
C LEU A 19 7.84 1.68 -4.47
N LYS A 20 6.81 0.92 -4.13
CA LYS A 20 6.88 -0.08 -3.06
C LYS A 20 7.44 -1.39 -3.62
N THR A 21 8.51 -1.92 -3.04
CA THR A 21 9.06 -3.21 -3.43
C THR A 21 8.23 -4.39 -2.91
N THR A 22 8.37 -5.55 -3.52
CA THR A 22 7.86 -6.82 -2.97
C THR A 22 8.43 -7.06 -1.58
N SER A 23 7.62 -7.60 -0.67
CA SER A 23 8.11 -7.98 0.67
C SER A 23 9.29 -8.94 0.56
N GLY A 24 10.35 -8.69 1.34
CA GLY A 24 11.56 -9.51 1.36
C GLY A 24 12.55 -9.27 0.21
N ARG A 25 12.23 -8.40 -0.77
CA ARG A 25 13.15 -8.13 -1.88
C ARG A 25 14.40 -7.36 -1.45
N LEU A 26 14.24 -6.35 -0.61
CA LEU A 26 15.36 -5.55 -0.12
C LEU A 26 15.63 -5.85 1.35
N PRO A 27 16.91 -5.90 1.78
CA PRO A 27 17.24 -6.10 3.19
C PRO A 27 16.81 -4.90 4.01
N LEU A 28 16.33 -5.15 5.21
CA LEU A 28 15.87 -4.12 6.15
C LEU A 28 16.90 -3.85 7.26
N THR A 29 18.14 -4.31 7.11
CA THR A 29 19.22 -4.06 8.08
C THR A 29 19.47 -2.55 8.22
N GLY A 30 19.41 -2.04 9.44
CA GLY A 30 19.54 -0.60 9.72
C GLY A 30 18.25 0.21 9.56
N VAL A 31 17.14 -0.42 9.16
CA VAL A 31 15.81 0.20 9.14
C VAL A 31 15.13 -0.04 10.48
N VAL A 32 14.56 1.01 11.08
CA VAL A 32 13.76 0.89 12.31
C VAL A 32 12.49 0.08 11.96
N PRO A 33 12.27 -1.08 12.63
CA PRO A 33 11.13 -1.91 12.28
C PRO A 33 9.82 -1.31 12.78
N LEU A 34 8.75 -1.48 12.00
CA LEU A 34 7.38 -1.27 12.46
C LEU A 34 6.65 -2.60 12.53
N CYS A 35 6.60 -3.31 11.41
CA CYS A 35 6.06 -4.66 11.27
C CYS A 35 6.98 -5.40 10.29
N ALA A 36 7.99 -6.12 10.78
CA ALA A 36 9.09 -6.65 9.97
C ALA A 36 8.62 -7.52 8.78
N ARG A 37 7.50 -8.21 8.94
CA ARG A 37 6.90 -9.05 7.87
C ARG A 37 6.22 -8.24 6.75
N PHE A 38 5.92 -6.96 6.99
CA PHE A 38 5.29 -6.05 6.03
C PHE A 38 6.18 -4.89 5.65
N ASP A 39 7.24 -4.65 6.43
CA ASP A 39 8.14 -3.55 6.16
C ASP A 39 8.81 -3.72 4.80
N THR A 40 8.79 -2.66 4.04
CA THR A 40 9.47 -2.55 2.75
C THR A 40 10.07 -1.16 2.64
N ILE A 41 11.12 -1.04 1.86
CA ILE A 41 11.67 0.25 1.45
C ILE A 41 11.51 0.42 -0.05
N GLY A 42 11.46 1.66 -0.50
CA GLY A 42 11.34 1.96 -1.91
C GLY A 42 11.48 3.46 -2.17
N PRO A 43 11.85 3.84 -3.39
CA PRO A 43 12.09 5.23 -3.77
C PRO A 43 10.81 6.05 -3.94
N LEU A 44 10.96 7.37 -3.70
CA LEU A 44 10.05 8.41 -4.16
C LEU A 44 10.86 9.31 -5.11
N THR A 45 10.40 9.48 -6.33
CA THR A 45 11.14 10.16 -7.40
C THR A 45 10.21 10.99 -8.26
N ARG A 46 10.79 11.76 -9.20
CA ARG A 46 10.02 12.54 -10.18
C ARG A 46 9.80 11.78 -11.48
N SER A 47 10.59 10.73 -11.73
CA SER A 47 10.47 9.93 -12.94
C SER A 47 10.53 8.43 -12.64
N VAL A 48 10.07 7.62 -13.58
CA VAL A 48 10.16 6.15 -13.52
C VAL A 48 11.62 5.71 -13.65
N GLU A 49 12.41 6.42 -14.46
CA GLU A 49 13.84 6.17 -14.68
C GLU A 49 14.62 6.32 -13.37
N ASP A 50 14.38 7.39 -12.61
CA ASP A 50 14.99 7.60 -11.31
C ASP A 50 14.57 6.51 -10.31
N ALA A 51 13.31 6.09 -10.34
CA ALA A 51 12.83 5.01 -9.49
C ALA A 51 13.52 3.68 -9.80
N ALA A 52 13.72 3.37 -11.09
CA ALA A 52 14.44 2.19 -11.54
C ALA A 52 15.93 2.24 -11.14
N LEU A 53 16.58 3.39 -11.28
CA LEU A 53 17.98 3.60 -10.91
C LEU A 53 18.19 3.47 -9.40
N LEU A 54 17.32 4.09 -8.59
CA LEU A 54 17.38 3.99 -7.13
C LEU A 54 17.07 2.56 -6.65
N LEU A 55 16.09 1.87 -7.26
CA LEU A 55 15.82 0.47 -6.96
C LEU A 55 17.06 -0.39 -7.24
N ALA A 56 17.70 -0.22 -8.40
CA ALA A 56 18.88 -0.95 -8.79
C ALA A 56 20.03 -0.75 -7.78
N THR A 57 20.23 0.51 -7.35
CA THR A 57 21.22 0.87 -6.33
C THR A 57 20.95 0.17 -5.00
N MET A 58 19.69 0.21 -4.52
CA MET A 58 19.29 -0.45 -3.27
C MET A 58 19.36 -1.98 -3.35
N ASP A 59 19.06 -2.55 -4.51
CA ASP A 59 19.08 -4.00 -4.79
C ASP A 59 20.47 -4.52 -5.19
N ARG A 60 21.46 -3.63 -5.32
CA ARG A 60 22.82 -3.92 -5.80
C ARG A 60 22.85 -4.69 -7.11
N ARG A 61 21.99 -4.31 -8.03
CA ARG A 61 21.86 -4.88 -9.38
C ARG A 61 22.07 -3.82 -10.45
N PRO A 62 22.38 -4.20 -11.68
CA PRO A 62 22.35 -3.26 -12.80
C PRO A 62 20.97 -2.61 -12.93
N PRO A 63 20.91 -1.34 -13.35
CA PRO A 63 19.63 -0.70 -13.64
C PRO A 63 18.87 -1.43 -14.74
N MET A 64 17.55 -1.43 -14.62
CA MET A 64 16.66 -1.98 -15.65
C MET A 64 16.80 -1.15 -16.94
N ASP A 65 16.92 -1.81 -18.08
CA ASP A 65 16.84 -1.16 -19.38
C ASP A 65 15.38 -0.84 -19.69
N LEU A 66 15.06 0.46 -19.73
CA LEU A 66 13.71 0.95 -20.03
C LEU A 66 13.53 1.33 -21.51
N ARG A 67 14.55 1.12 -22.36
CA ARG A 67 14.44 1.38 -23.82
C ARG A 67 13.40 0.43 -24.42
N GLY A 68 12.50 0.97 -25.20
CA GLY A 68 11.40 0.21 -25.81
C GLY A 68 10.23 -0.09 -24.87
N ALA A 69 10.23 0.44 -23.63
CA ALA A 69 9.10 0.39 -22.72
C ALA A 69 8.17 1.61 -22.87
N ASP A 70 7.94 2.04 -24.11
CA ASP A 70 7.21 3.25 -24.49
C ASP A 70 5.79 2.99 -24.96
N SER A 71 5.36 1.71 -25.02
CA SER A 71 4.04 1.32 -25.46
C SER A 71 3.34 0.38 -24.48
N VAL A 72 2.06 0.65 -24.24
CA VAL A 72 1.16 -0.24 -23.49
C VAL A 72 0.19 -0.98 -24.42
N ALA A 73 0.36 -0.89 -25.75
CA ALA A 73 -0.51 -1.52 -26.71
C ALA A 73 -0.50 -3.06 -26.52
N GLY A 74 -1.69 -3.63 -26.36
CA GLY A 74 -1.87 -5.06 -26.13
C GLY A 74 -1.62 -5.53 -24.70
N MET A 75 -1.11 -4.67 -23.81
CA MET A 75 -1.00 -5.02 -22.37
C MET A 75 -2.39 -5.19 -21.75
N ARG A 76 -2.50 -6.16 -20.85
CA ARG A 76 -3.75 -6.52 -20.17
C ARG A 76 -3.73 -5.98 -18.75
N PHE A 77 -4.60 -5.02 -18.48
CA PHE A 77 -4.75 -4.43 -17.16
C PHE A 77 -6.08 -4.82 -16.53
N ALA A 78 -6.02 -5.21 -15.26
CA ALA A 78 -7.21 -5.43 -14.44
C ALA A 78 -7.49 -4.21 -13.57
N VAL A 79 -8.70 -3.65 -13.65
CA VAL A 79 -9.20 -2.69 -12.67
C VAL A 79 -9.88 -3.48 -11.56
N LEU A 80 -9.36 -3.37 -10.35
CA LEU A 80 -9.82 -4.14 -9.20
C LEU A 80 -11.02 -3.45 -8.54
N GLU A 81 -12.23 -3.85 -8.91
CA GLU A 81 -13.50 -3.36 -8.34
C GLU A 81 -13.79 -4.02 -6.99
N THR A 82 -13.19 -3.50 -5.93
CA THR A 82 -13.38 -3.98 -4.56
C THR A 82 -13.45 -2.77 -3.61
N VAL A 83 -13.10 -2.99 -2.35
CA VAL A 83 -12.99 -1.95 -1.31
C VAL A 83 -12.15 -0.73 -1.73
N ALA A 84 -11.34 -0.85 -2.79
CA ALA A 84 -10.53 0.25 -3.29
C ALA A 84 -11.35 1.43 -3.83
N PHE A 85 -12.60 1.19 -4.17
CA PHE A 85 -13.53 2.21 -4.70
C PHE A 85 -14.58 2.67 -3.67
N ASP A 86 -14.66 2.03 -2.50
CA ASP A 86 -15.57 2.46 -1.45
C ASP A 86 -15.16 3.87 -0.97
N ASP A 87 -16.12 4.78 -0.80
CA ASP A 87 -15.87 6.17 -0.37
C ASP A 87 -14.76 6.90 -1.18
N LEU A 88 -14.52 6.48 -2.42
CA LEU A 88 -13.59 7.15 -3.33
C LEU A 88 -14.12 8.56 -3.63
N ARG A 89 -13.32 9.58 -3.32
CA ARG A 89 -13.71 10.98 -3.51
C ARG A 89 -13.56 11.42 -4.97
N ASP A 90 -14.29 12.48 -5.35
CA ASP A 90 -14.45 12.93 -6.74
C ASP A 90 -13.10 13.19 -7.45
N ALA A 91 -12.16 13.87 -6.82
CA ALA A 91 -10.91 14.21 -7.47
C ALA A 91 -10.02 12.98 -7.76
N PRO A 92 -9.75 12.06 -6.80
CA PRO A 92 -9.08 10.80 -7.10
C PRO A 92 -9.84 9.92 -8.10
N ALA A 93 -11.17 9.91 -8.07
CA ALA A 93 -11.99 9.17 -9.03
C ALA A 93 -11.78 9.72 -10.45
N ALA A 94 -11.91 11.03 -10.63
CA ALA A 94 -11.73 11.68 -11.93
C ALA A 94 -10.32 11.48 -12.49
N GLY A 95 -9.26 11.60 -11.65
CA GLY A 95 -7.88 11.36 -12.05
C GLY A 95 -7.65 9.91 -12.48
N PHE A 96 -8.24 8.95 -11.77
CA PHE A 96 -8.14 7.53 -12.12
C PHE A 96 -8.87 7.21 -13.41
N ASP A 97 -10.09 7.72 -13.61
CA ASP A 97 -10.85 7.53 -14.86
C ASP A 97 -10.14 8.17 -16.06
N ALA A 98 -9.54 9.35 -15.87
CA ALA A 98 -8.73 9.98 -16.90
C ALA A 98 -7.50 9.13 -17.27
N ALA A 99 -6.85 8.50 -16.29
CA ALA A 99 -5.73 7.58 -16.52
C ALA A 99 -6.17 6.34 -17.28
N LEU A 100 -7.29 5.71 -16.92
CA LEU A 100 -7.85 4.58 -17.65
C LEU A 100 -8.16 4.93 -19.09
N ALA A 101 -8.77 6.10 -19.33
CA ALA A 101 -9.05 6.56 -20.69
C ALA A 101 -7.79 6.84 -21.52
N ARG A 102 -6.67 7.23 -20.89
CA ARG A 102 -5.37 7.36 -21.58
C ARG A 102 -4.79 5.99 -21.95
N LEU A 103 -4.84 5.02 -21.04
CA LEU A 103 -4.37 3.66 -21.30
C LEU A 103 -5.16 2.98 -22.41
N ASP A 104 -6.49 3.11 -22.40
CA ASP A 104 -7.37 2.57 -23.44
C ASP A 104 -7.04 3.17 -24.81
N ARG A 105 -6.93 4.50 -24.93
CA ARG A 105 -6.50 5.18 -26.17
C ARG A 105 -5.11 4.78 -26.65
N ALA A 106 -4.22 4.38 -25.71
CA ALA A 106 -2.90 3.88 -26.04
C ALA A 106 -2.89 2.39 -26.44
N GLY A 107 -4.06 1.75 -26.51
CA GLY A 107 -4.23 0.37 -26.98
C GLY A 107 -4.09 -0.70 -25.90
N ALA A 108 -4.13 -0.35 -24.63
CA ALA A 108 -4.18 -1.32 -23.54
C ALA A 108 -5.56 -2.00 -23.47
N GLN A 109 -5.59 -3.25 -23.06
CA GLN A 109 -6.82 -4.00 -22.79
C GLN A 109 -7.16 -3.87 -21.32
N ILE A 110 -8.29 -3.25 -20.99
CA ILE A 110 -8.72 -2.99 -19.62
C ILE A 110 -9.91 -3.87 -19.28
N THR A 111 -9.78 -4.69 -18.23
CA THR A 111 -10.85 -5.55 -17.73
C THR A 111 -11.15 -5.20 -16.28
N ARG A 112 -12.43 -5.06 -15.93
CA ARG A 112 -12.85 -4.87 -14.53
C ARG A 112 -13.05 -6.22 -13.86
N ILE A 113 -12.40 -6.45 -12.72
CA ILE A 113 -12.44 -7.71 -12.00
C ILE A 113 -12.82 -7.51 -10.52
N LYS A 114 -13.41 -8.53 -9.95
CA LYS A 114 -13.65 -8.62 -8.50
C LYS A 114 -12.87 -9.81 -7.95
N VAL A 115 -12.11 -9.58 -6.88
CA VAL A 115 -11.32 -10.62 -6.22
C VAL A 115 -11.67 -10.60 -4.74
N ASP A 116 -12.47 -11.56 -4.30
CA ASP A 116 -12.97 -11.64 -2.92
C ASP A 116 -11.84 -11.74 -1.89
N ALA A 117 -10.73 -12.37 -2.24
CA ALA A 117 -9.56 -12.47 -1.39
C ALA A 117 -9.05 -11.10 -0.89
N VAL A 118 -9.26 -10.03 -1.65
CA VAL A 118 -8.91 -8.66 -1.23
C VAL A 118 -9.79 -8.20 -0.08
N ARG A 119 -11.12 -8.32 -0.24
CA ARG A 119 -12.09 -7.95 0.80
C ARG A 119 -11.84 -8.76 2.08
N ASP A 120 -11.59 -10.05 1.93
CA ASP A 120 -11.41 -10.98 3.05
C ASP A 120 -10.08 -10.79 3.77
N ALA A 121 -9.04 -10.24 3.09
CA ALA A 121 -7.77 -9.90 3.69
C ALA A 121 -7.81 -8.63 4.56
N MET A 122 -8.66 -7.64 4.21
CA MET A 122 -8.66 -6.34 4.88
C MET A 122 -8.87 -6.39 6.40
N PRO A 123 -9.79 -7.19 6.96
CA PRO A 123 -9.98 -7.31 8.40
C PRO A 123 -8.74 -7.86 9.14
N LEU A 124 -7.93 -8.69 8.47
CA LEU A 124 -6.73 -9.29 9.06
C LEU A 124 -5.67 -8.23 9.41
N ALA A 125 -5.69 -7.08 8.75
CA ALA A 125 -4.75 -5.98 9.04
C ALA A 125 -4.77 -5.56 10.51
N LYS A 126 -5.94 -5.53 11.15
CA LYS A 126 -6.09 -5.19 12.56
C LYS A 126 -5.33 -6.18 13.47
N ILE A 127 -5.28 -7.45 13.07
CA ILE A 127 -4.61 -8.51 13.82
C ILE A 127 -3.11 -8.48 13.52
N VAL A 128 -2.73 -8.67 12.24
CA VAL A 128 -1.33 -8.92 11.87
C VAL A 128 -0.42 -7.71 12.04
N PHE A 129 -0.91 -6.48 11.74
CA PHE A 129 -0.08 -5.27 11.92
C PHE A 129 0.02 -4.87 13.39
N ALA A 130 -1.11 -4.79 14.10
CA ALA A 130 -1.11 -4.28 15.46
C ALA A 130 -0.39 -5.22 16.44
N ALA A 131 -0.60 -6.54 16.33
CA ALA A 131 0.07 -7.50 17.19
C ALA A 131 1.59 -7.49 16.97
N GLU A 132 2.07 -7.46 15.73
CA GLU A 132 3.51 -7.42 15.44
C GLU A 132 4.14 -6.08 15.89
N ALA A 133 3.47 -4.96 15.62
CA ALA A 133 3.94 -3.64 16.04
C ALA A 133 4.01 -3.50 17.57
N TYR A 134 2.98 -3.97 18.28
CA TYR A 134 2.99 -3.94 19.74
C TYR A 134 3.98 -4.95 20.32
N GLY A 135 4.10 -6.14 19.77
CA GLY A 135 5.11 -7.12 20.15
C GLY A 135 6.54 -6.58 20.03
N THR A 136 6.79 -5.74 19.01
CA THR A 136 8.10 -5.10 18.81
C THR A 136 8.33 -3.91 19.76
N TRP A 137 7.34 -3.06 19.98
CA TRP A 137 7.50 -1.76 20.62
C TRP A 137 6.77 -1.60 21.96
N GLY A 138 5.96 -2.56 22.36
CA GLY A 138 5.10 -2.43 23.56
C GLY A 138 5.88 -2.00 24.80
N ALA A 139 7.00 -2.66 25.11
CA ALA A 139 7.82 -2.31 26.27
C ALA A 139 8.34 -0.86 26.22
N VAL A 140 8.75 -0.38 25.05
CA VAL A 140 9.23 1.00 24.85
C VAL A 140 8.09 2.00 24.97
N ILE A 141 6.93 1.68 24.37
CA ILE A 141 5.74 2.54 24.43
C ILE A 141 5.25 2.69 25.86
N GLU A 142 5.14 1.58 26.61
CA GLU A 142 4.62 1.61 27.98
C GLU A 142 5.60 2.22 28.98
N ALA A 143 6.89 2.30 28.66
CA ALA A 143 7.87 3.00 29.48
C ALA A 143 7.76 4.54 29.39
N ALA A 144 7.23 5.09 28.28
CA ALA A 144 7.09 6.52 28.07
C ALA A 144 5.93 6.85 27.11
N PRO A 145 4.68 6.50 27.47
CA PRO A 145 3.54 6.57 26.56
C PRO A 145 3.20 8.01 26.12
N GLU A 146 3.55 9.00 26.88
CA GLU A 146 3.34 10.42 26.59
C GLU A 146 4.17 10.93 25.41
N LYS A 147 5.23 10.20 25.01
CA LYS A 147 6.07 10.55 23.85
C LYS A 147 5.46 10.14 22.50
N MET A 148 4.38 9.40 22.53
CA MET A 148 3.71 8.92 21.32
C MET A 148 2.37 9.61 21.11
N HIS A 149 2.07 9.94 19.86
CA HIS A 149 0.76 10.51 19.50
C HIS A 149 -0.38 9.59 19.98
N PRO A 150 -1.38 10.10 20.71
CA PRO A 150 -2.37 9.26 21.40
C PRO A 150 -3.07 8.26 20.47
N GLU A 151 -3.60 8.68 19.33
CA GLU A 151 -4.34 7.83 18.41
C GLU A 151 -3.45 6.73 17.78
N VAL A 152 -2.17 7.03 17.56
CA VAL A 152 -1.20 6.05 17.07
C VAL A 152 -0.86 5.05 18.17
N ARG A 153 -0.64 5.53 19.40
CA ARG A 153 -0.39 4.69 20.56
C ARG A 153 -1.52 3.69 20.81
N GLU A 154 -2.77 4.16 20.80
CA GLU A 154 -3.93 3.28 21.02
C GLU A 154 -4.06 2.22 19.91
N ARG A 155 -3.65 2.54 18.70
CA ARG A 155 -3.59 1.57 17.59
C ARG A 155 -2.56 0.47 17.86
N PHE A 156 -1.38 0.81 18.39
CA PHE A 156 -0.37 -0.17 18.80
C PHE A 156 -0.89 -1.03 19.95
N ARG A 157 -1.45 -0.40 21.00
CA ARG A 157 -2.03 -1.09 22.16
C ARG A 157 -3.12 -2.08 21.78
N GLY A 158 -3.88 -1.82 20.71
CA GLY A 158 -4.85 -2.77 20.17
C GLY A 158 -4.25 -4.13 19.84
N GLY A 159 -2.95 -4.22 19.57
CA GLY A 159 -2.23 -5.47 19.34
C GLY A 159 -2.06 -6.34 20.57
N ALA A 160 -2.07 -5.75 21.77
CA ALA A 160 -1.94 -6.48 23.04
C ALA A 160 -3.09 -7.49 23.28
N ALA A 161 -4.25 -7.24 22.70
CA ALA A 161 -5.43 -8.10 22.85
C ALA A 161 -5.40 -9.32 21.93
N THR A 162 -4.48 -9.40 20.98
CA THR A 162 -4.39 -10.50 20.03
C THR A 162 -3.63 -11.67 20.64
N SER A 163 -4.27 -12.82 20.74
CA SER A 163 -3.63 -14.05 21.19
C SER A 163 -2.66 -14.59 20.12
N ALA A 164 -1.68 -15.40 20.55
CA ALA A 164 -0.77 -16.09 19.63
C ALA A 164 -1.55 -17.00 18.64
N ALA A 165 -2.62 -17.65 19.10
CA ALA A 165 -3.45 -18.51 18.25
C ALA A 165 -4.16 -17.71 17.16
N GLU A 166 -4.76 -16.56 17.50
CA GLU A 166 -5.39 -15.66 16.53
C GLU A 166 -4.38 -15.11 15.51
N PHE A 167 -3.19 -14.73 15.97
CA PHE A 167 -2.12 -14.24 15.10
C PHE A 167 -1.68 -15.31 14.09
N VAL A 168 -1.48 -16.54 14.53
CA VAL A 168 -1.12 -17.66 13.64
C VAL A 168 -2.23 -17.95 12.65
N ALA A 169 -3.48 -18.04 13.10
CA ALA A 169 -4.63 -18.28 12.24
C ALA A 169 -4.82 -17.18 11.19
N ALA A 170 -4.60 -15.91 11.57
CA ALA A 170 -4.65 -14.78 10.65
C ALA A 170 -3.58 -14.89 9.55
N TRP A 171 -2.36 -15.28 9.88
CA TRP A 171 -1.29 -15.49 8.90
C TRP A 171 -1.60 -16.66 7.96
N GLN A 172 -2.06 -17.80 8.47
CA GLN A 172 -2.47 -18.94 7.63
C GLN A 172 -3.58 -18.56 6.66
N THR A 173 -4.54 -17.76 7.13
CA THR A 173 -5.62 -17.24 6.28
C THR A 173 -5.08 -16.29 5.23
N LEU A 174 -4.19 -15.37 5.61
CA LEU A 174 -3.59 -14.42 4.69
C LEU A 174 -2.77 -15.11 3.59
N ASP A 175 -2.01 -16.14 3.92
CA ASP A 175 -1.21 -16.89 2.94
C ASP A 175 -2.10 -17.61 1.92
N ARG A 176 -3.23 -18.17 2.35
CA ARG A 176 -4.24 -18.75 1.44
C ARG A 176 -4.86 -17.68 0.53
N LEU A 177 -5.20 -16.49 1.07
CA LEU A 177 -5.75 -15.40 0.28
C LEU A 177 -4.74 -14.84 -0.73
N ARG A 178 -3.45 -14.84 -0.40
CA ARG A 178 -2.36 -14.50 -1.33
C ARG A 178 -2.28 -15.46 -2.51
N ALA A 179 -2.44 -16.76 -2.27
CA ALA A 179 -2.49 -17.75 -3.34
C ALA A 179 -3.70 -17.55 -4.25
N GLN A 180 -4.89 -17.32 -3.69
CA GLN A 180 -6.11 -17.00 -4.45
C GLN A 180 -5.97 -15.71 -5.28
N TRP A 181 -5.34 -14.67 -4.71
CA TRP A 181 -5.00 -13.46 -5.45
C TRP A 181 -4.10 -13.77 -6.64
N ALA A 182 -2.99 -14.47 -6.43
CA ALA A 182 -2.03 -14.78 -7.48
C ALA A 182 -2.68 -15.54 -8.64
N GLU A 183 -3.58 -16.47 -8.36
CA GLU A 183 -4.35 -17.21 -9.36
C GLU A 183 -5.30 -16.27 -10.13
N ALA A 184 -6.04 -15.42 -9.43
CA ALA A 184 -7.03 -14.53 -10.03
C ALA A 184 -6.41 -13.49 -10.97
N VAL A 185 -5.16 -13.09 -10.76
CA VAL A 185 -4.50 -12.05 -11.54
C VAL A 185 -3.43 -12.56 -12.50
N ALA A 186 -3.18 -13.87 -12.57
CA ALA A 186 -2.11 -14.47 -13.38
C ALA A 186 -2.20 -14.12 -14.87
N GLY A 187 -3.39 -13.76 -15.36
CA GLY A 187 -3.63 -13.39 -16.76
C GLY A 187 -3.38 -11.92 -17.10
N TYR A 188 -2.99 -11.07 -16.14
CA TYR A 188 -2.85 -9.62 -16.33
C TYR A 188 -1.40 -9.18 -16.13
N ASP A 189 -1.01 -8.14 -16.89
CA ASP A 189 0.33 -7.54 -16.77
C ASP A 189 0.43 -6.63 -15.54
N ALA A 190 -0.68 -5.97 -15.16
CA ALA A 190 -0.79 -5.24 -13.91
C ALA A 190 -2.25 -5.10 -13.44
N VAL A 191 -2.40 -4.82 -12.14
CA VAL A 191 -3.68 -4.50 -11.51
C VAL A 191 -3.70 -3.02 -11.13
N LEU A 192 -4.75 -2.32 -11.51
CA LEU A 192 -4.92 -0.88 -11.34
C LEU A 192 -5.95 -0.57 -10.26
N ILE A 193 -5.59 0.32 -9.35
CA ILE A 193 -6.47 0.93 -8.35
C ILE A 193 -6.08 2.39 -8.12
N PRO A 194 -6.97 3.26 -7.65
CA PRO A 194 -6.57 4.55 -7.11
C PRO A 194 -5.59 4.36 -5.94
N SER A 195 -4.45 5.06 -5.93
CA SER A 195 -3.45 4.92 -4.87
C SER A 195 -3.97 5.38 -3.50
N ALA A 196 -4.67 6.51 -3.46
CA ALA A 196 -5.34 7.03 -2.29
C ALA A 196 -6.78 7.43 -2.65
N PRO A 197 -7.79 7.11 -1.82
CA PRO A 197 -9.18 7.43 -2.10
C PRO A 197 -9.55 8.88 -1.78
N ASN A 198 -8.64 9.65 -1.18
CA ASN A 198 -8.83 11.04 -0.77
C ASN A 198 -7.64 11.93 -1.14
N LEU A 199 -7.86 13.23 -1.13
CA LEU A 199 -6.80 14.24 -1.14
C LEU A 199 -6.24 14.44 0.28
N PRO A 200 -5.07 15.11 0.45
CA PRO A 200 -4.55 15.45 1.76
C PRO A 200 -5.59 16.18 2.61
N PRO A 201 -5.95 15.65 3.81
CA PRO A 201 -6.91 16.31 4.68
C PRO A 201 -6.34 17.59 5.28
N GLU A 202 -7.24 18.52 5.66
CA GLU A 202 -6.86 19.77 6.31
C GLU A 202 -6.17 19.50 7.66
N ARG A 203 -4.92 19.95 7.80
CA ARG A 203 -4.10 19.74 8.99
C ARG A 203 -4.76 20.24 10.27
N ALA A 204 -5.31 21.48 10.25
CA ALA A 204 -5.93 22.06 11.42
C ALA A 204 -7.14 21.24 11.92
N ARG A 205 -7.84 20.55 11.03
CA ARG A 205 -8.94 19.66 11.40
C ARG A 205 -8.44 18.33 11.98
N LEU A 206 -7.36 17.78 11.41
CA LEU A 206 -6.72 16.56 11.96
C LEU A 206 -6.23 16.77 13.40
N GLU A 207 -5.72 17.96 13.72
CA GLU A 207 -5.17 18.27 15.04
C GLU A 207 -6.25 18.46 16.12
N ARG A 208 -7.46 18.92 15.76
CA ARG A 208 -8.53 19.23 16.72
C ARG A 208 -9.64 18.19 16.81
N ASP A 209 -9.73 17.27 15.86
CA ASP A 209 -10.83 16.31 15.74
C ASP A 209 -10.25 14.88 15.60
N SER A 210 -10.14 14.20 16.73
CA SER A 210 -9.60 12.82 16.81
C SER A 210 -10.42 11.83 15.99
N ALA A 211 -11.74 11.96 15.96
CA ALA A 211 -12.59 11.07 15.17
C ALA A 211 -12.34 11.25 13.67
N PHE A 212 -12.21 12.51 13.24
CA PHE A 212 -11.84 12.84 11.86
C PHE A 212 -10.43 12.31 11.51
N PHE A 213 -9.45 12.48 12.41
CA PHE A 213 -8.11 11.93 12.22
C PHE A 213 -8.16 10.42 11.98
N VAL A 214 -8.87 9.68 12.82
CA VAL A 214 -8.96 8.22 12.70
C VAL A 214 -9.63 7.82 11.39
N ALA A 215 -10.76 8.45 11.04
CA ALA A 215 -11.49 8.15 9.81
C ALA A 215 -10.66 8.42 8.55
N GLU A 216 -10.05 9.62 8.45
CA GLU A 216 -9.21 9.98 7.29
C GLU A 216 -7.96 9.12 7.19
N ASN A 217 -7.32 8.80 8.31
CA ASN A 217 -6.14 7.94 8.30
C ASN A 217 -6.46 6.51 7.84
N LEU A 218 -7.58 5.94 8.27
CA LEU A 218 -8.02 4.62 7.83
C LEU A 218 -8.39 4.62 6.34
N LEU A 219 -9.08 5.66 5.88
CA LEU A 219 -9.44 5.85 4.48
C LEU A 219 -8.20 6.00 3.60
N THR A 220 -7.30 6.92 3.96
CA THR A 220 -6.05 7.19 3.22
C THR A 220 -5.22 5.92 2.97
N LEU A 221 -5.09 5.08 3.99
CA LEU A 221 -4.25 3.87 3.92
C LEU A 221 -4.99 2.64 3.38
N ARG A 222 -6.28 2.73 3.10
CA ARG A 222 -7.08 1.56 2.70
C ARG A 222 -6.56 0.90 1.45
N ASN A 223 -6.39 1.66 0.37
CA ASN A 223 -6.02 1.12 -0.94
C ASN A 223 -4.58 0.58 -0.95
N THR A 224 -3.65 1.35 -0.39
CA THR A 224 -2.25 0.92 -0.31
C THR A 224 -2.07 -0.32 0.56
N ARG A 225 -2.90 -0.49 1.58
CA ARG A 225 -2.89 -1.67 2.47
C ARG A 225 -3.16 -2.98 1.74
N ILE A 226 -3.91 -2.96 0.64
CA ILE A 226 -4.13 -4.13 -0.23
C ILE A 226 -2.78 -4.71 -0.65
N GLY A 227 -1.90 -3.88 -1.21
CA GLY A 227 -0.58 -4.32 -1.64
C GLY A 227 0.33 -4.80 -0.50
N ASN A 228 0.17 -4.25 0.72
CA ASN A 228 0.94 -4.70 1.89
C ASN A 228 0.46 -6.09 2.35
N LEU A 229 -0.84 -6.26 2.56
CA LEU A 229 -1.41 -7.54 3.00
C LEU A 229 -1.09 -8.67 2.02
N LEU A 230 -1.19 -8.40 0.73
CA LEU A 230 -0.91 -9.39 -0.31
C LEU A 230 0.59 -9.54 -0.65
N GLY A 231 1.48 -8.78 0.00
CA GLY A 231 2.94 -8.89 -0.17
C GLY A 231 3.46 -8.38 -1.52
N LEU A 232 2.68 -7.60 -2.25
CA LEU A 232 2.93 -7.20 -3.62
C LEU A 232 3.99 -6.08 -3.74
N CYS A 233 4.63 -5.98 -4.91
CA CYS A 233 5.16 -4.69 -5.36
C CYS A 233 4.00 -3.78 -5.81
N ALA A 234 4.21 -2.47 -5.73
CA ALA A 234 3.23 -1.51 -6.24
C ALA A 234 3.91 -0.19 -6.61
N LEU A 235 3.41 0.45 -7.65
CA LEU A 235 3.90 1.71 -8.14
C LEU A 235 2.76 2.72 -8.14
N SER A 236 2.93 3.83 -7.44
CA SER A 236 2.08 5.01 -7.62
C SER A 236 2.66 5.90 -8.71
N LEU A 237 1.82 6.29 -9.64
CA LEU A 237 2.16 7.16 -10.75
C LEU A 237 1.27 8.41 -10.72
N PRO A 238 1.78 9.58 -11.08
CA PRO A 238 0.97 10.77 -11.31
C PRO A 238 -0.08 10.54 -12.39
N THR A 239 -1.28 11.03 -12.16
CA THR A 239 -2.39 10.93 -13.13
C THR A 239 -2.79 12.26 -13.75
N GLY A 240 -2.20 13.36 -13.31
CA GLY A 240 -2.52 14.71 -13.72
C GLY A 240 -3.60 15.33 -12.86
#